data_0089e22d600012a489c9b561b54d601b
#
_entry.id   0089e22d600012a489c9b561b54d601b
#
_cell.length_a   1.000
_cell.length_b   1.000
_cell.length_c   1.000
_cell.angle_alpha   90.00
_cell.angle_beta   90.00
_cell.angle_gamma   90.00
#
_symmetry.space_group_name_H-M   'P 1'
#
loop_
_entity.id
_entity.type
_entity.pdbx_description
1 polymer ?
#
loop_
_entity_poly.entity_id
_entity_poly.type
_entity_poly.pdbx_seq_one_letter_code
_entity_poly.pdbx_strand_id
1 'polypeptide(L)'
;MNPQLAVRGLSHCFGGLQAVSEVSFEVGEGSITALIGPNGAGKTTLFNLISGTLPPQTGSIRLDGRELAGLPPHRIAELGVCRTFQTTRLFPHLTALENVMVGRHARSRGGFLAGLLNLPHTWREERAIRQRAEELLADLGAGDCAGEPAGSLGFRKQRLVEIARALAAEPRLLMLDEPAAGQNLEETEELAGLIRRIRARGVTVLLVEHDMSLVMDISDEVVVLDQGAKIAEGTAHAIQRDPEVIRIYLGEDDAADPES
;
A
#
# COMPACT_ATOMS: atom_id res chain seq x y z
N MET A 1 -8.25 19.93 7.73
CA MET A 1 -6.84 19.55 7.48
C MET A 1 -6.64 19.50 5.99
N ASN A 2 -5.50 19.90 5.45
CA ASN A 2 -5.25 19.69 4.02
C ASN A 2 -5.05 18.18 3.79
N PRO A 3 -5.76 17.58 2.82
CA PRO A 3 -5.56 16.17 2.51
C PRO A 3 -4.17 15.94 1.94
N GLN A 4 -3.51 14.87 2.34
CA GLN A 4 -2.25 14.47 1.74
C GLN A 4 -2.46 13.86 0.36
N LEU A 5 -3.45 12.96 0.22
CA LEU A 5 -3.92 12.45 -1.06
C LEU A 5 -5.34 12.95 -1.31
N ALA A 6 -5.59 13.52 -2.49
CA ALA A 6 -6.92 13.88 -2.96
C ALA A 6 -7.21 13.22 -4.31
N VAL A 7 -8.25 12.42 -4.36
CA VAL A 7 -8.79 11.78 -5.57
C VAL A 7 -10.10 12.48 -5.91
N ARG A 8 -10.28 12.92 -7.17
CA ARG A 8 -11.45 13.67 -7.60
C ARG A 8 -11.97 13.18 -8.96
N GLY A 9 -13.23 12.74 -8.99
CA GLY A 9 -13.95 12.33 -10.19
C GLY A 9 -13.23 11.27 -11.02
N LEU A 10 -12.51 10.36 -10.36
CA LEU A 10 -11.66 9.39 -11.02
C LEU A 10 -12.50 8.32 -11.70
N SER A 11 -12.28 8.12 -13.02
CA SER A 11 -12.96 7.06 -13.76
C SER A 11 -12.00 6.29 -14.67
N HIS A 12 -12.30 4.99 -14.83
CA HIS A 12 -11.56 4.10 -15.71
C HIS A 12 -12.43 2.95 -16.21
N CYS A 13 -12.40 2.70 -17.52
CA CYS A 13 -13.10 1.61 -18.19
C CYS A 13 -12.13 0.65 -18.85
N PHE A 14 -12.40 -0.65 -18.78
CA PHE A 14 -11.77 -1.69 -19.56
C PHE A 14 -12.74 -2.15 -20.65
N GLY A 15 -12.51 -1.75 -21.91
CA GLY A 15 -13.49 -2.00 -22.96
C GLY A 15 -14.85 -1.39 -22.61
N GLY A 16 -15.88 -2.23 -22.47
CA GLY A 16 -17.22 -1.80 -22.06
C GLY A 16 -17.51 -1.86 -20.56
N LEU A 17 -16.57 -2.34 -19.74
CA LEU A 17 -16.74 -2.48 -18.29
C LEU A 17 -16.18 -1.25 -17.56
N GLN A 18 -17.04 -0.51 -16.86
CA GLN A 18 -16.63 0.60 -16.01
C GLN A 18 -16.14 0.06 -14.67
N ALA A 19 -14.81 0.02 -14.50
CA ALA A 19 -14.17 -0.52 -13.31
C ALA A 19 -14.04 0.49 -12.16
N VAL A 20 -14.00 1.79 -12.49
CA VAL A 20 -14.02 2.92 -11.53
C VAL A 20 -14.88 4.02 -12.13
N SER A 21 -15.85 4.54 -11.38
CA SER A 21 -16.85 5.51 -11.82
C SER A 21 -16.91 6.71 -10.87
N GLU A 22 -16.39 7.86 -11.31
CA GLU A 22 -16.44 9.16 -10.63
C GLU A 22 -16.02 9.15 -9.15
N VAL A 23 -15.10 8.25 -8.79
CA VAL A 23 -14.64 8.08 -7.40
C VAL A 23 -13.92 9.31 -6.92
N SER A 24 -14.35 9.83 -5.77
CA SER A 24 -13.74 10.97 -5.08
C SER A 24 -13.61 10.68 -3.59
N PHE A 25 -12.41 10.84 -3.02
CA PHE A 25 -12.14 10.74 -1.59
C PHE A 25 -10.83 11.44 -1.25
N GLU A 26 -10.58 11.61 0.04
CA GLU A 26 -9.36 12.21 0.56
C GLU A 26 -8.69 11.30 1.58
N VAL A 27 -7.36 11.39 1.68
CA VAL A 27 -6.58 10.71 2.74
C VAL A 27 -5.86 11.79 3.53
N GLY A 28 -6.13 11.87 4.82
CA GLY A 28 -5.50 12.82 5.74
C GLY A 28 -4.02 12.51 5.96
N GLU A 29 -3.20 13.55 6.16
CA GLU A 29 -1.79 13.38 6.53
C GLU A 29 -1.67 12.63 7.88
N GLY A 30 -0.81 11.60 7.92
CA GLY A 30 -0.58 10.78 9.12
C GLY A 30 -1.78 9.95 9.54
N SER A 31 -2.77 9.73 8.67
CA SER A 31 -3.92 8.85 8.91
C SER A 31 -3.73 7.47 8.30
N ILE A 32 -4.55 6.53 8.77
CA ILE A 32 -4.77 5.22 8.14
C ILE A 32 -6.16 5.25 7.51
N THR A 33 -6.23 5.19 6.18
CA THR A 33 -7.51 5.08 5.45
C THR A 33 -7.61 3.70 4.82
N ALA A 34 -8.71 2.99 5.08
CA ALA A 34 -8.98 1.71 4.44
C ALA A 34 -9.90 1.88 3.24
N LEU A 35 -9.64 1.15 2.18
CA LEU A 35 -10.48 1.00 1.01
C LEU A 35 -11.04 -0.42 0.99
N ILE A 36 -12.36 -0.55 1.22
CA ILE A 36 -13.06 -1.83 1.31
C ILE A 36 -14.14 -1.96 0.23
N GLY A 37 -14.69 -3.14 0.11
CA GLY A 37 -15.77 -3.46 -0.84
C GLY A 37 -15.67 -4.91 -1.32
N PRO A 38 -16.70 -5.45 -1.94
CA PRO A 38 -16.74 -6.82 -2.45
C PRO A 38 -15.70 -7.07 -3.56
N ASN A 39 -15.55 -8.33 -3.93
CA ASN A 39 -14.70 -8.71 -5.07
C ASN A 39 -15.25 -8.07 -6.35
N GLY A 40 -14.35 -7.49 -7.15
CA GLY A 40 -14.77 -6.76 -8.35
C GLY A 40 -15.23 -5.31 -8.13
N ALA A 41 -15.29 -4.81 -6.89
CA ALA A 41 -15.71 -3.43 -6.59
C ALA A 41 -14.80 -2.33 -7.17
N GLY A 42 -13.64 -2.66 -7.77
CA GLY A 42 -12.74 -1.68 -8.39
C GLY A 42 -11.54 -1.28 -7.52
N LYS A 43 -11.37 -1.85 -6.30
CA LYS A 43 -10.28 -1.52 -5.36
C LYS A 43 -8.89 -1.60 -6.00
N THR A 44 -8.55 -2.72 -6.60
CA THR A 44 -7.25 -2.93 -7.28
C THR A 44 -7.05 -1.97 -8.45
N THR A 45 -8.12 -1.69 -9.21
CA THR A 45 -8.07 -0.71 -10.30
C THR A 45 -7.77 0.68 -9.76
N LEU A 46 -8.42 1.09 -8.68
CA LEU A 46 -8.17 2.38 -8.03
C LEU A 46 -6.73 2.49 -7.52
N PHE A 47 -6.20 1.43 -6.89
CA PHE A 47 -4.78 1.37 -6.49
C PHE A 47 -3.82 1.47 -7.68
N ASN A 48 -4.15 0.83 -8.81
CA ASN A 48 -3.36 0.91 -10.03
C ASN A 48 -3.36 2.33 -10.63
N LEU A 49 -4.48 3.04 -10.56
CA LEU A 49 -4.61 4.41 -11.00
C LEU A 49 -3.76 5.36 -10.12
N ILE A 50 -3.85 5.22 -8.79
CA ILE A 50 -3.09 6.07 -7.85
C ILE A 50 -1.58 5.82 -7.97
N SER A 51 -1.15 4.57 -8.17
CA SER A 51 0.26 4.21 -8.32
C SER A 51 0.83 4.45 -9.72
N GLY A 52 0.00 4.93 -10.69
CA GLY A 52 0.42 5.18 -12.07
C GLY A 52 0.65 3.94 -12.91
N THR A 53 0.29 2.76 -12.40
CA THR A 53 0.32 1.49 -13.17
C THR A 53 -0.71 1.50 -14.28
N LEU A 54 -1.82 2.20 -14.08
CA LEU A 54 -2.84 2.51 -15.07
C LEU A 54 -3.00 4.03 -15.19
N PRO A 55 -3.11 4.61 -16.40
CA PRO A 55 -3.45 6.01 -16.56
C PRO A 55 -4.96 6.20 -16.31
N PRO A 56 -5.38 7.26 -15.58
CA PRO A 56 -6.79 7.60 -15.46
C PRO A 56 -7.33 8.09 -16.81
N GLN A 57 -8.62 7.81 -17.08
CA GLN A 57 -9.31 8.32 -18.25
C GLN A 57 -9.91 9.69 -17.96
N THR A 58 -10.44 9.89 -16.75
CA THR A 58 -10.93 11.19 -16.25
C THR A 58 -10.57 11.36 -14.78
N GLY A 59 -10.71 12.59 -14.28
CA GLY A 59 -10.45 12.93 -12.89
C GLY A 59 -9.02 13.38 -12.62
N SER A 60 -8.70 13.58 -11.35
CA SER A 60 -7.38 13.98 -10.88
C SER A 60 -6.97 13.25 -9.62
N ILE A 61 -5.66 13.06 -9.44
CA ILE A 61 -5.04 12.45 -8.27
C ILE A 61 -3.93 13.36 -7.81
N ARG A 62 -4.03 13.91 -6.61
CA ARG A 62 -3.03 14.85 -6.09
C ARG A 62 -2.44 14.36 -4.78
N LEU A 63 -1.11 14.39 -4.69
CA LEU A 63 -0.36 14.21 -3.44
C LEU A 63 0.25 15.54 -3.03
N ASP A 64 -0.11 16.03 -1.84
CA ASP A 64 0.32 17.34 -1.33
C ASP A 64 0.10 18.47 -2.37
N GLY A 65 -1.04 18.44 -3.07
CA GLY A 65 -1.42 19.39 -4.11
C GLY A 65 -0.74 19.17 -5.48
N ARG A 66 0.21 18.24 -5.60
CA ARG A 66 0.88 17.89 -6.87
C ARG A 66 0.10 16.83 -7.63
N GLU A 67 -0.15 17.08 -8.92
CA GLU A 67 -0.84 16.13 -9.78
C GLU A 67 0.01 14.89 -10.04
N LEU A 68 -0.59 13.72 -9.84
CA LEU A 68 0.01 12.40 -10.12
C LEU A 68 -0.54 11.78 -11.40
N ALA A 69 -1.75 12.18 -11.83
CA ALA A 69 -2.40 11.59 -12.99
C ALA A 69 -1.53 11.71 -14.25
N GLY A 70 -1.35 10.56 -14.93
CA GLY A 70 -0.51 10.49 -16.15
C GLY A 70 1.00 10.41 -15.90
N LEU A 71 1.46 10.49 -14.65
CA LEU A 71 2.87 10.25 -14.33
C LEU A 71 3.16 8.74 -14.33
N PRO A 72 4.36 8.33 -14.80
CA PRO A 72 4.77 6.94 -14.72
C PRO A 72 5.09 6.54 -13.27
N PRO A 73 4.98 5.23 -12.90
CA PRO A 73 5.14 4.75 -11.53
C PRO A 73 6.42 5.20 -10.82
N HIS A 74 7.56 5.24 -11.52
CA HIS A 74 8.83 5.67 -10.92
C HIS A 74 8.80 7.15 -10.49
N ARG A 75 8.12 8.02 -11.25
CA ARG A 75 7.96 9.44 -10.86
C ARG A 75 7.03 9.60 -9.66
N ILE A 76 5.98 8.79 -9.60
CA ILE A 76 5.07 8.74 -8.45
C ILE A 76 5.82 8.27 -7.20
N ALA A 77 6.68 7.26 -7.32
CA ALA A 77 7.53 6.81 -6.24
C ALA A 77 8.54 7.89 -5.77
N GLU A 78 9.15 8.64 -6.70
CA GLU A 78 10.02 9.78 -6.37
C GLU A 78 9.28 10.88 -5.58
N LEU A 79 7.98 11.05 -5.82
CA LEU A 79 7.12 11.98 -5.07
C LEU A 79 6.72 11.47 -3.68
N GLY A 80 7.03 10.20 -3.39
CA GLY A 80 6.82 9.62 -2.06
C GLY A 80 5.62 8.69 -1.94
N VAL A 81 5.07 8.18 -3.03
CA VAL A 81 4.07 7.10 -2.99
C VAL A 81 4.76 5.77 -3.18
N CYS A 82 4.69 4.89 -2.17
CA CYS A 82 5.19 3.53 -2.28
C CYS A 82 4.04 2.54 -2.12
N ARG A 83 4.07 1.46 -2.89
CA ARG A 83 3.05 0.41 -2.88
C ARG A 83 3.67 -0.96 -2.66
N THR A 84 3.04 -1.77 -1.79
CA THR A 84 3.22 -3.22 -1.78
C THR A 84 2.24 -3.86 -2.77
N PHE A 85 2.47 -5.10 -3.14
CA PHE A 85 1.60 -5.82 -4.07
C PHE A 85 0.96 -7.01 -3.36
N GLN A 86 -0.23 -7.41 -3.79
CA GLN A 86 -0.94 -8.59 -3.29
C GLN A 86 -0.05 -9.84 -3.34
N THR A 87 0.65 -10.06 -4.45
CA THR A 87 1.70 -11.08 -4.55
C THR A 87 3.05 -10.43 -4.29
N THR A 88 3.76 -10.90 -3.27
CA THR A 88 5.07 -10.38 -2.88
C THR A 88 6.05 -10.37 -4.04
N ARG A 89 6.54 -9.19 -4.42
CA ARG A 89 7.46 -8.98 -5.55
C ARG A 89 8.88 -8.69 -5.06
N LEU A 90 9.47 -9.66 -4.35
CA LEU A 90 10.87 -9.59 -3.96
C LEU A 90 11.77 -10.14 -5.08
N PHE A 91 13.04 -9.73 -5.06
CA PHE A 91 14.09 -10.34 -5.86
C PHE A 91 14.53 -11.64 -5.15
N PRO A 92 14.12 -12.82 -5.63
CA PRO A 92 14.23 -14.06 -4.86
C PRO A 92 15.70 -14.49 -4.59
N HIS A 93 16.63 -14.10 -5.46
CA HIS A 93 18.04 -14.43 -5.33
C HIS A 93 18.84 -13.42 -4.50
N LEU A 94 18.27 -12.23 -4.22
CA LEU A 94 18.86 -11.26 -3.31
C LEU A 94 18.48 -11.62 -1.87
N THR A 95 19.35 -11.29 -0.92
CA THR A 95 19.04 -11.40 0.51
C THR A 95 17.90 -10.46 0.92
N ALA A 96 17.30 -10.70 2.08
CA ALA A 96 16.32 -9.78 2.64
C ALA A 96 16.87 -8.36 2.76
N LEU A 97 18.11 -8.23 3.26
CA LEU A 97 18.80 -6.95 3.38
C LEU A 97 18.97 -6.26 2.03
N GLU A 98 19.47 -6.95 1.01
CA GLU A 98 19.66 -6.40 -0.33
C GLU A 98 18.33 -5.96 -0.96
N ASN A 99 17.25 -6.72 -0.76
CA ASN A 99 15.90 -6.31 -1.18
C ASN A 99 15.49 -4.98 -0.57
N VAL A 100 15.73 -4.77 0.73
CA VAL A 100 15.42 -3.50 1.41
C VAL A 100 16.32 -2.37 0.91
N MET A 101 17.63 -2.63 0.69
CA MET A 101 18.56 -1.66 0.12
C MET A 101 18.10 -1.17 -1.27
N VAL A 102 17.54 -2.05 -2.12
CA VAL A 102 16.97 -1.65 -3.43
C VAL A 102 15.90 -0.58 -3.28
N GLY A 103 15.05 -0.66 -2.24
CA GLY A 103 14.05 0.37 -1.97
C GLY A 103 14.64 1.77 -1.76
N ARG A 104 15.82 1.86 -1.14
CA ARG A 104 16.53 3.13 -0.91
C ARG A 104 17.15 3.72 -2.17
N HIS A 105 17.56 2.87 -3.12
CA HIS A 105 18.19 3.33 -4.38
C HIS A 105 17.28 4.24 -5.20
N ALA A 106 15.95 4.14 -5.06
CA ALA A 106 15.02 5.06 -5.72
C ALA A 106 15.22 6.54 -5.31
N ARG A 107 15.90 6.79 -4.19
CA ARG A 107 16.22 8.15 -3.67
C ARG A 107 17.70 8.48 -3.68
N SER A 108 18.59 7.54 -4.06
CA SER A 108 20.02 7.80 -4.11
C SER A 108 20.33 8.73 -5.29
N ARG A 109 21.16 9.76 -5.06
CA ARG A 109 21.63 10.68 -6.09
C ARG A 109 22.81 10.13 -6.88
N GLY A 110 23.41 9.06 -6.40
CA GLY A 110 24.47 8.32 -7.08
C GLY A 110 23.89 7.47 -8.19
N GLY A 111 23.75 8.02 -9.39
CA GLY A 111 23.33 7.25 -10.54
C GLY A 111 24.29 6.07 -10.80
N PHE A 112 23.83 5.09 -11.58
CA PHE A 112 24.57 3.88 -11.99
C PHE A 112 26.04 4.14 -12.39
N LEU A 113 26.33 5.31 -12.97
CA LEU A 113 27.68 5.77 -13.35
C LEU A 113 28.59 6.07 -12.15
N ALA A 114 28.04 6.55 -11.02
CA ALA A 114 28.85 6.84 -9.83
C ALA A 114 29.26 5.54 -9.09
N GLY A 115 28.40 4.51 -9.10
CA GLY A 115 28.76 3.17 -8.63
C GLY A 115 29.86 2.51 -9.46
N LEU A 116 29.85 2.73 -10.78
CA LEU A 116 30.87 2.19 -11.68
C LEU A 116 32.27 2.82 -11.46
N LEU A 117 32.31 4.07 -10.98
CA LEU A 117 33.59 4.81 -10.76
C LEU A 117 34.20 4.57 -9.38
N ASN A 118 33.57 3.75 -8.53
CA ASN A 118 34.08 3.31 -7.21
C ASN A 118 34.61 4.46 -6.33
N LEU A 119 33.84 5.60 -6.30
CA LEU A 119 34.28 6.81 -5.63
C LEU A 119 34.11 6.67 -4.08
N PRO A 120 35.01 7.27 -3.26
CA PRO A 120 34.96 7.12 -1.79
C PRO A 120 33.65 7.59 -1.14
N HIS A 121 32.87 8.49 -1.78
CA HIS A 121 31.59 8.93 -1.29
C HIS A 121 30.50 7.87 -1.49
N THR A 122 30.60 6.99 -2.51
CA THR A 122 29.64 5.90 -2.73
C THR A 122 29.71 4.86 -1.62
N TRP A 123 30.88 4.61 -1.05
CA TRP A 123 31.05 3.68 0.08
C TRP A 123 30.40 4.17 1.36
N ARG A 124 30.40 5.48 1.60
CA ARG A 124 29.70 6.07 2.77
C ARG A 124 28.20 6.02 2.58
N GLU A 125 27.72 6.33 1.39
CA GLU A 125 26.30 6.26 1.03
C GLU A 125 25.80 4.82 1.12
N GLU A 126 26.52 3.85 0.56
CA GLU A 126 26.17 2.43 0.61
C GLU A 126 26.13 1.89 2.05
N ARG A 127 27.09 2.29 2.90
CA ARG A 127 27.09 1.93 4.32
C ARG A 127 25.87 2.51 5.04
N ALA A 128 25.50 3.76 4.77
CA ALA A 128 24.32 4.38 5.34
C ALA A 128 23.03 3.71 4.87
N ILE A 129 22.95 3.34 3.58
CA ILE A 129 21.81 2.57 3.02
C ILE A 129 21.71 1.21 3.71
N ARG A 130 22.82 0.48 3.85
CA ARG A 130 22.86 -0.82 4.54
C ARG A 130 22.42 -0.70 5.98
N GLN A 131 22.99 0.23 6.74
CA GLN A 131 22.64 0.45 8.14
C GLN A 131 21.13 0.74 8.28
N ARG A 132 20.60 1.62 7.44
CA ARG A 132 19.17 1.95 7.46
C ARG A 132 18.29 0.75 7.11
N ALA A 133 18.71 -0.09 6.18
CA ALA A 133 18.01 -1.33 5.83
C ALA A 133 18.03 -2.34 6.99
N GLU A 134 19.16 -2.49 7.69
CA GLU A 134 19.28 -3.34 8.88
C GLU A 134 18.36 -2.85 10.02
N GLU A 135 18.35 -1.53 10.27
CA GLU A 135 17.44 -0.92 11.26
C GLU A 135 15.96 -1.19 10.92
N LEU A 136 15.56 -1.02 9.65
CA LEU A 136 14.19 -1.28 9.21
C LEU A 136 13.81 -2.74 9.36
N LEU A 137 14.68 -3.68 8.98
CA LEU A 137 14.42 -5.11 9.18
C LEU A 137 14.27 -5.47 10.66
N ALA A 138 15.14 -4.93 11.52
CA ALA A 138 15.06 -5.15 12.96
C ALA A 138 13.76 -4.58 13.54
N ASP A 139 13.39 -3.36 13.18
CA ASP A 139 12.17 -2.67 13.62
C ASP A 139 10.87 -3.41 13.22
N LEU A 140 10.93 -4.12 12.10
CA LEU A 140 9.80 -4.90 11.58
C LEU A 140 9.81 -6.37 12.06
N GLY A 141 10.80 -6.78 12.86
CA GLY A 141 10.91 -8.15 13.35
C GLY A 141 11.42 -9.16 12.31
N ALA A 142 12.16 -8.68 11.30
CA ALA A 142 12.76 -9.49 10.25
C ALA A 142 14.31 -9.41 10.24
N GLY A 143 14.92 -8.91 11.31
CA GLY A 143 16.38 -8.73 11.40
C GLY A 143 17.14 -10.06 11.39
N ASP A 144 16.55 -11.14 11.92
CA ASP A 144 17.12 -12.48 11.95
C ASP A 144 17.32 -13.10 10.56
N CYS A 145 16.53 -12.71 9.57
CA CYS A 145 16.62 -13.21 8.19
C CYS A 145 17.36 -12.27 7.23
N ALA A 146 18.03 -11.23 7.72
CA ALA A 146 18.67 -10.20 6.88
C ALA A 146 19.64 -10.79 5.82
N GLY A 147 20.39 -11.85 6.17
CA GLY A 147 21.35 -12.52 5.28
C GLY A 147 20.77 -13.65 4.43
N GLU A 148 19.48 -14.00 4.59
CA GLU A 148 18.86 -15.10 3.88
C GLU A 148 18.32 -14.64 2.51
N PRO A 149 18.43 -15.47 1.45
CA PRO A 149 17.79 -15.19 0.16
C PRO A 149 16.27 -15.03 0.34
N ALA A 150 15.70 -13.95 -0.22
CA ALA A 150 14.29 -13.65 -0.05
C ALA A 150 13.36 -14.76 -0.55
N GLY A 151 13.79 -15.53 -1.57
CA GLY A 151 13.04 -16.65 -2.10
C GLY A 151 12.94 -17.86 -1.17
N SER A 152 13.80 -17.98 -0.16
CA SER A 152 13.78 -19.07 0.84
C SER A 152 12.95 -18.74 2.08
N LEU A 153 12.55 -17.48 2.24
CA LEU A 153 11.78 -17.02 3.40
C LEU A 153 10.34 -17.50 3.36
N GLY A 154 9.79 -17.81 4.54
CA GLY A 154 8.35 -18.01 4.68
C GLY A 154 7.54 -16.75 4.33
N PHE A 155 6.29 -16.94 3.92
CA PHE A 155 5.41 -15.89 3.40
C PHE A 155 5.34 -14.65 4.30
N ARG A 156 5.17 -14.83 5.61
CA ARG A 156 5.17 -13.74 6.60
C ARG A 156 6.45 -12.90 6.53
N LYS A 157 7.64 -13.53 6.55
CA LYS A 157 8.91 -12.80 6.48
C LYS A 157 9.09 -12.10 5.15
N GLN A 158 8.67 -12.72 4.04
CA GLN A 158 8.67 -12.05 2.74
C GLN A 158 7.82 -10.78 2.75
N ARG A 159 6.64 -10.81 3.39
CA ARG A 159 5.76 -9.64 3.53
C ARG A 159 6.43 -8.53 4.34
N LEU A 160 7.07 -8.87 5.47
CA LEU A 160 7.82 -7.90 6.28
C LEU A 160 8.97 -7.26 5.50
N VAL A 161 9.72 -8.04 4.73
CA VAL A 161 10.80 -7.55 3.85
C VAL A 161 10.25 -6.62 2.75
N GLU A 162 9.07 -6.93 2.18
CA GLU A 162 8.42 -6.07 1.19
C GLU A 162 8.01 -4.72 1.79
N ILE A 163 7.42 -4.73 2.99
CA ILE A 163 7.07 -3.50 3.72
C ILE A 163 8.35 -2.72 4.08
N ALA A 164 9.41 -3.40 4.56
CA ALA A 164 10.70 -2.78 4.84
C ALA A 164 11.30 -2.10 3.59
N ARG A 165 11.23 -2.76 2.44
CA ARG A 165 11.67 -2.21 1.16
C ARG A 165 10.89 -0.95 0.77
N ALA A 166 9.57 -0.96 0.95
CA ALA A 166 8.75 0.22 0.69
C ALA A 166 9.09 1.37 1.64
N LEU A 167 9.30 1.09 2.93
CA LEU A 167 9.68 2.09 3.94
C LEU A 167 11.11 2.63 3.74
N ALA A 168 12.02 1.85 3.15
CA ALA A 168 13.36 2.31 2.83
C ALA A 168 13.37 3.49 1.85
N ALA A 169 12.35 3.63 1.02
CA ALA A 169 12.14 4.79 0.17
C ALA A 169 11.63 6.03 0.92
N GLU A 170 11.42 5.96 2.25
CA GLU A 170 10.86 7.04 3.08
C GLU A 170 9.57 7.62 2.49
N PRO A 171 8.52 6.79 2.33
CA PRO A 171 7.30 7.22 1.68
C PRO A 171 6.57 8.27 2.52
N ARG A 172 5.87 9.18 1.83
CA ARG A 172 4.83 10.03 2.42
C ARG A 172 3.52 9.26 2.51
N LEU A 173 3.20 8.50 1.47
CA LEU A 173 2.03 7.64 1.37
C LEU A 173 2.48 6.20 1.11
N LEU A 174 2.16 5.30 2.03
CA LEU A 174 2.34 3.87 1.89
C LEU A 174 1.01 3.23 1.51
N MET A 175 0.97 2.59 0.36
CA MET A 175 -0.19 1.85 -0.13
C MET A 175 0.02 0.35 0.13
N LEU A 176 -0.85 -0.26 0.94
CA LEU A 176 -0.81 -1.67 1.29
C LEU A 176 -1.96 -2.41 0.60
N ASP A 177 -1.63 -3.42 -0.19
CA ASP A 177 -2.60 -4.21 -0.96
C ASP A 177 -2.77 -5.58 -0.32
N GLU A 178 -3.88 -5.77 0.40
CA GLU A 178 -4.25 -6.96 1.16
C GLU A 178 -3.10 -7.52 2.03
N PRO A 179 -2.53 -6.70 2.93
CA PRO A 179 -1.34 -7.11 3.68
C PRO A 179 -1.59 -8.27 4.64
N ALA A 180 -2.84 -8.51 5.09
CA ALA A 180 -3.21 -9.61 5.98
C ALA A 180 -3.58 -10.91 5.25
N ALA A 181 -3.60 -10.93 3.90
CA ALA A 181 -4.01 -12.13 3.16
C ALA A 181 -3.18 -13.36 3.55
N GLY A 182 -3.88 -14.44 3.92
CA GLY A 182 -3.25 -15.72 4.30
C GLY A 182 -2.61 -15.76 5.69
N GLN A 183 -2.82 -14.74 6.52
CA GLN A 183 -2.35 -14.69 7.91
C GLN A 183 -3.40 -15.28 8.87
N ASN A 184 -2.93 -15.81 10.00
CA ASN A 184 -3.80 -16.18 11.11
C ASN A 184 -4.09 -14.95 12.00
N LEU A 185 -4.97 -15.11 13.01
CA LEU A 185 -5.41 -14.01 13.87
C LEU A 185 -4.23 -13.32 14.60
N GLU A 186 -3.29 -14.09 15.15
CA GLU A 186 -2.12 -13.56 15.87
C GLU A 186 -1.21 -12.75 14.94
N GLU A 187 -0.97 -13.25 13.74
CA GLU A 187 -0.18 -12.54 12.71
C GLU A 187 -0.87 -11.27 12.23
N THR A 188 -2.21 -11.27 12.14
CA THR A 188 -3.01 -10.09 11.80
C THR A 188 -2.93 -9.02 12.89
N GLU A 189 -2.97 -9.40 14.17
CA GLU A 189 -2.79 -8.48 15.30
C GLU A 189 -1.38 -7.86 15.31
N GLU A 190 -0.35 -8.65 15.04
CA GLU A 190 1.02 -8.15 14.91
C GLU A 190 1.16 -7.17 13.75
N LEU A 191 0.52 -7.47 12.61
CA LEU A 191 0.47 -6.58 11.44
C LEU A 191 -0.26 -5.27 11.77
N ALA A 192 -1.38 -5.33 12.48
CA ALA A 192 -2.10 -4.17 12.98
C ALA A 192 -1.19 -3.26 13.81
N GLY A 193 -0.46 -3.87 14.78
CA GLY A 193 0.53 -3.16 15.58
C GLY A 193 1.65 -2.55 14.74
N LEU A 194 2.10 -3.24 13.70
CA LEU A 194 3.10 -2.75 12.76
C LEU A 194 2.60 -1.52 11.99
N ILE A 195 1.40 -1.57 11.41
CA ILE A 195 0.82 -0.48 10.64
C ILE A 195 0.64 0.77 11.53
N ARG A 196 0.19 0.60 12.77
CA ARG A 196 0.11 1.71 13.75
C ARG A 196 1.48 2.32 14.04
N ARG A 197 2.55 1.53 14.17
CA ARG A 197 3.92 2.05 14.35
C ARG A 197 4.41 2.81 13.12
N ILE A 198 4.07 2.35 11.91
CA ILE A 198 4.40 3.05 10.65
C ILE A 198 3.71 4.42 10.64
N ARG A 199 2.42 4.48 10.95
CA ARG A 199 1.67 5.74 11.08
C ARG A 199 2.29 6.67 12.12
N ALA A 200 2.65 6.15 13.29
CA ALA A 200 3.25 6.93 14.38
C ALA A 200 4.58 7.59 13.98
N ARG A 201 5.25 7.11 12.93
CA ARG A 201 6.44 7.72 12.32
C ARG A 201 6.10 8.81 11.29
N GLY A 202 4.83 9.17 11.16
CA GLY A 202 4.36 10.22 10.24
C GLY A 202 4.11 9.73 8.80
N VAL A 203 4.10 8.42 8.56
CA VAL A 203 3.75 7.85 7.25
C VAL A 203 2.23 7.71 7.15
N THR A 204 1.64 8.29 6.13
CA THR A 204 0.22 8.09 5.80
C THR A 204 0.04 6.73 5.16
N VAL A 205 -1.02 6.03 5.53
CA VAL A 205 -1.31 4.68 5.03
C VAL A 205 -2.65 4.65 4.32
N LEU A 206 -2.66 4.13 3.10
CA LEU A 206 -3.87 3.74 2.38
C LEU A 206 -3.81 2.23 2.18
N LEU A 207 -4.78 1.49 2.74
CA LEU A 207 -4.78 0.03 2.62
C LEU A 207 -6.06 -0.47 1.94
N VAL A 208 -5.91 -1.52 1.13
CA VAL A 208 -7.03 -2.37 0.70
C VAL A 208 -7.04 -3.59 1.59
N GLU A 209 -8.18 -3.88 2.17
CA GLU A 209 -8.39 -5.07 3.00
C GLU A 209 -9.82 -5.59 2.88
N HIS A 210 -9.96 -6.88 3.16
CA HIS A 210 -11.25 -7.57 3.28
C HIS A 210 -11.49 -8.11 4.70
N ASP A 211 -10.45 -8.16 5.54
CA ASP A 211 -10.59 -8.46 6.96
C ASP A 211 -11.16 -7.25 7.70
N MET A 212 -12.47 -7.29 7.97
CA MET A 212 -13.18 -6.20 8.63
C MET A 212 -12.68 -5.99 10.06
N SER A 213 -12.20 -7.03 10.75
CA SER A 213 -11.67 -6.90 12.11
C SER A 213 -10.43 -6.02 12.11
N LEU A 214 -9.50 -6.27 11.19
CA LEU A 214 -8.29 -5.45 11.02
C LEU A 214 -8.67 -4.03 10.63
N VAL A 215 -9.56 -3.85 9.63
CA VAL A 215 -9.98 -2.53 9.15
C VAL A 215 -10.58 -1.70 10.29
N MET A 216 -11.51 -2.27 11.07
CA MET A 216 -12.18 -1.56 12.16
C MET A 216 -11.24 -1.23 13.31
N ASP A 217 -10.20 -2.04 13.52
CA ASP A 217 -9.23 -1.85 14.60
C ASP A 217 -8.23 -0.71 14.31
N ILE A 218 -7.76 -0.57 13.06
CA ILE A 218 -6.64 0.35 12.78
C ILE A 218 -6.99 1.60 12.00
N SER A 219 -8.16 1.65 11.30
CA SER A 219 -8.45 2.73 10.35
C SER A 219 -9.07 3.94 11.04
N ASP A 220 -8.57 5.13 10.70
CA ASP A 220 -9.19 6.40 11.09
C ASP A 220 -10.42 6.68 10.21
N GLU A 221 -10.30 6.35 8.90
CA GLU A 221 -11.36 6.50 7.90
C GLU A 221 -11.44 5.26 7.01
N VAL A 222 -12.65 4.99 6.53
CA VAL A 222 -12.95 3.88 5.63
C VAL A 222 -13.72 4.40 4.43
N VAL A 223 -13.25 4.04 3.24
CA VAL A 223 -13.93 4.31 1.96
C VAL A 223 -14.48 2.99 1.43
N VAL A 224 -15.76 2.95 1.13
CA VAL A 224 -16.43 1.74 0.63
C VAL A 224 -16.71 1.88 -0.85
N LEU A 225 -16.25 0.92 -1.63
CA LEU A 225 -16.54 0.80 -3.05
C LEU A 225 -17.51 -0.36 -3.30
N ASP A 226 -18.42 -0.13 -4.24
CA ASP A 226 -19.21 -1.19 -4.87
C ASP A 226 -19.39 -0.87 -6.36
N GLN A 227 -19.26 -1.89 -7.22
CA GLN A 227 -19.42 -1.82 -8.68
C GLN A 227 -18.69 -0.60 -9.32
N GLY A 228 -17.51 -0.28 -8.82
CA GLY A 228 -16.68 0.82 -9.31
C GLY A 228 -17.02 2.20 -8.74
N ALA A 229 -18.06 2.35 -7.94
CA ALA A 229 -18.47 3.62 -7.35
C ALA A 229 -18.17 3.66 -5.84
N LYS A 230 -17.94 4.87 -5.30
CA LYS A 230 -17.90 5.06 -3.85
C LYS A 230 -19.34 5.16 -3.32
N ILE A 231 -19.69 4.27 -2.40
CA ILE A 231 -21.04 4.22 -1.79
C ILE A 231 -21.07 4.83 -0.40
N ALA A 232 -19.97 4.73 0.36
CA ALA A 232 -19.88 5.29 1.70
C ALA A 232 -18.44 5.76 2.00
N GLU A 233 -18.32 6.71 2.93
CA GLU A 233 -17.06 7.19 3.48
C GLU A 233 -17.28 7.71 4.90
N GLY A 234 -16.41 7.36 5.84
CA GLY A 234 -16.51 7.80 7.22
C GLY A 234 -15.61 7.03 8.16
N THR A 235 -15.77 7.28 9.47
CA THR A 235 -15.03 6.54 10.48
C THR A 235 -15.39 5.06 10.47
N ALA A 236 -14.48 4.18 10.89
CA ALA A 236 -14.72 2.74 10.98
C ALA A 236 -16.05 2.42 11.71
N HIS A 237 -16.33 3.12 12.82
CA HIS A 237 -17.57 2.94 13.59
C HIS A 237 -18.84 3.39 12.83
N ALA A 238 -18.77 4.44 12.00
CA ALA A 238 -19.90 4.89 11.20
C ALA A 238 -20.19 3.88 10.07
N ILE A 239 -19.17 3.41 9.38
CA ILE A 239 -19.27 2.44 8.29
C ILE A 239 -19.83 1.10 8.76
N GLN A 240 -19.44 0.62 9.94
CA GLN A 240 -19.98 -0.62 10.51
C GLN A 240 -21.50 -0.60 10.73
N ARG A 241 -22.09 0.59 10.85
CA ARG A 241 -23.53 0.78 11.08
C ARG A 241 -24.27 1.30 9.87
N ASP A 242 -23.59 1.52 8.77
CA ASP A 242 -24.22 2.00 7.55
C ASP A 242 -25.08 0.90 6.93
N PRO A 243 -26.41 1.13 6.76
CA PRO A 243 -27.32 0.11 6.23
C PRO A 243 -26.97 -0.33 4.81
N GLU A 244 -26.42 0.55 3.99
CA GLU A 244 -26.05 0.24 2.62
C GLU A 244 -24.80 -0.67 2.59
N VAL A 245 -23.83 -0.38 3.45
CA VAL A 245 -22.63 -1.22 3.62
C VAL A 245 -23.01 -2.59 4.15
N ILE A 246 -23.85 -2.65 5.20
CA ILE A 246 -24.33 -3.91 5.77
C ILE A 246 -25.02 -4.77 4.70
N ARG A 247 -25.91 -4.16 3.90
CA ARG A 247 -26.64 -4.86 2.83
C ARG A 247 -25.70 -5.50 1.80
N ILE A 248 -24.63 -4.81 1.42
CA ILE A 248 -23.66 -5.30 0.41
C ILE A 248 -22.87 -6.49 0.94
N TYR A 249 -22.47 -6.46 2.20
CA TYR A 249 -21.69 -7.54 2.81
C TYR A 249 -22.56 -8.74 3.26
N LEU A 250 -23.79 -8.52 3.74
CA LEU A 250 -24.70 -9.59 4.15
C LEU A 250 -25.50 -10.16 2.97
N GLY A 251 -25.76 -9.36 1.92
CA GLY A 251 -26.48 -9.84 0.74
C GLY A 251 -25.71 -10.80 -0.16
N GLU A 252 -24.37 -10.84 -0.03
CA GLU A 252 -23.53 -11.84 -0.72
C GLU A 252 -23.57 -13.22 -0.03
N ASP A 253 -23.74 -13.29 1.30
CA ASP A 253 -23.81 -14.54 2.05
C ASP A 253 -25.14 -15.31 1.79
N ASP A 254 -26.27 -14.59 1.62
CA ASP A 254 -27.58 -15.22 1.30
C ASP A 254 -27.69 -15.68 -0.16
N ALA A 255 -26.84 -15.22 -1.07
CA ALA A 255 -26.84 -15.65 -2.47
C ALA A 255 -25.96 -16.88 -2.74
N ALA A 256 -25.17 -17.32 -1.76
CA ALA A 256 -24.24 -18.43 -1.88
C ALA A 256 -24.85 -19.81 -1.54
N ASP A 257 -26.13 -19.88 -1.13
CA ASP A 257 -26.78 -21.14 -0.80
C ASP A 257 -28.20 -21.24 -1.37
N PRO A 258 -28.36 -21.57 -2.66
CA PRO A 258 -29.56 -22.21 -3.16
C PRO A 258 -29.26 -23.68 -3.40
N GLU A 259 -29.77 -24.54 -2.51
CA GLU A 259 -30.04 -25.95 -2.73
C GLU A 259 -28.84 -26.91 -2.77
N SER A 260 -28.70 -27.66 -1.73
CA SER A 260 -28.45 -29.11 -1.81
C SER A 260 -29.33 -29.88 -0.84
#